data_de66df0206457e583cab2b76d6fa3a94
#
_entry.id   de66df0206457e583cab2b76d6fa3a94
#
_cell.length_a   1.000
_cell.length_b   1.000
_cell.length_c   1.000
_cell.angle_alpha   90.00
_cell.angle_beta   90.00
_cell.angle_gamma   90.00
#
_symmetry.space_group_name_H-M   'P 1'
#
loop_
_entity.id
_entity.type
_entity.pdbx_description
1 polymer ?
#
loop_
_entity_poly.entity_id
_entity_poly.type
_entity_poly.pdbx_seq_one_letter_code
_entity_poly.pdbx_strand_id
1 'polypeptide(L)'
;MTTDSTAALDLQAAIRAHLVADSDFLAAIGGQKLLDGAPRGTAFPYVTFGPASQGDWSDGEVTGADVALTLNVWSRAAGKREAWAIVGLMMRLLHDATLSLGPRRLVTLSAVFAEVRREADGVTERGVLRLSALVEG
;
A
#
# COMPACT_ATOMS: atom_id res chain seq x y z
N MET A 1 28.82 -0.64 -0.70
CA MET A 1 28.27 -1.19 -1.95
C MET A 1 26.90 -0.58 -2.22
N THR A 2 26.69 -0.18 -3.44
CA THR A 2 25.41 0.42 -3.83
C THR A 2 24.44 -0.68 -4.23
N THR A 3 23.24 -0.62 -3.68
CA THR A 3 22.15 -1.48 -4.08
C THR A 3 21.28 -0.73 -5.08
N ASP A 4 21.02 -1.33 -6.21
CA ASP A 4 20.12 -0.75 -7.20
C ASP A 4 18.69 -0.90 -6.70
N SER A 5 18.18 0.15 -6.06
CA SER A 5 16.83 0.18 -5.55
C SER A 5 16.02 1.20 -6.35
N THR A 6 14.79 0.84 -6.68
CA THR A 6 13.89 1.74 -7.38
C THR A 6 13.10 2.59 -6.38
N ALA A 7 12.59 3.72 -6.86
CA ALA A 7 11.70 4.55 -6.05
C ALA A 7 10.45 3.76 -5.63
N ALA A 8 9.94 2.90 -6.51
CA ALA A 8 8.77 2.08 -6.19
C ALA A 8 9.05 1.11 -5.04
N LEU A 9 10.21 0.45 -5.05
CA LEU A 9 10.58 -0.47 -3.99
C LEU A 9 10.80 0.26 -2.66
N ASP A 10 11.48 1.40 -2.70
CA ASP A 10 11.72 2.19 -1.50
C ASP A 10 10.41 2.73 -0.91
N LEU A 11 9.48 3.14 -1.77
CA LEU A 11 8.17 3.58 -1.32
C LEU A 11 7.38 2.42 -0.69
N GLN A 12 7.40 1.25 -1.30
CA GLN A 12 6.73 0.07 -0.74
C GLN A 12 7.28 -0.27 0.65
N ALA A 13 8.59 -0.23 0.82
CA ALA A 13 9.22 -0.49 2.12
C ALA A 13 8.81 0.55 3.16
N ALA A 14 8.75 1.82 2.78
CA ALA A 14 8.36 2.90 3.68
C ALA A 14 6.88 2.80 4.08
N ILE A 15 6.01 2.46 3.14
CA ILE A 15 4.58 2.25 3.40
C ILE A 15 4.41 1.07 4.38
N ARG A 16 5.12 -0.03 4.14
CA ARG A 16 5.07 -1.18 5.02
C ARG A 16 5.46 -0.79 6.46
N ALA A 17 6.59 -0.11 6.61
CA ALA A 17 7.07 0.29 7.92
C ALA A 17 6.07 1.20 8.64
N HIS A 18 5.45 2.11 7.91
CA HIS A 18 4.47 3.04 8.47
C HIS A 18 3.20 2.33 8.93
N LEU A 19 2.68 1.41 8.12
CA LEU A 19 1.46 0.69 8.46
C LEU A 19 1.67 -0.30 9.61
N VAL A 20 2.75 -1.07 9.60
CA VAL A 20 2.98 -2.08 10.66
C VAL A 20 3.37 -1.44 11.99
N ALA A 21 3.73 -0.17 12.00
CA ALA A 21 3.97 0.57 13.23
C ALA A 21 2.67 1.04 13.89
N ASP A 22 1.55 0.96 13.20
CA ASP A 22 0.25 1.42 13.71
C ASP A 22 -0.50 0.27 14.37
N SER A 23 -0.79 0.40 15.66
CA SER A 23 -1.43 -0.67 16.42
C SER A 23 -2.87 -0.92 15.98
N ASP A 24 -3.59 0.11 15.55
CA ASP A 24 -4.96 -0.05 15.06
C ASP A 24 -4.99 -0.84 13.75
N PHE A 25 -4.01 -0.58 12.87
CA PHE A 25 -3.89 -1.34 11.63
C PHE A 25 -3.61 -2.81 11.90
N LEU A 26 -2.65 -3.11 12.78
CA LEU A 26 -2.32 -4.49 13.13
C LEU A 26 -3.51 -5.20 13.78
N ALA A 27 -4.23 -4.51 14.63
CA ALA A 27 -5.44 -5.07 15.25
C ALA A 27 -6.52 -5.37 14.20
N ALA A 28 -6.69 -4.48 13.23
CA ALA A 28 -7.72 -4.64 12.19
C ALA A 28 -7.47 -5.84 11.31
N ILE A 29 -6.21 -6.21 11.05
CA ILE A 29 -5.88 -7.37 10.22
C ILE A 29 -5.45 -8.59 11.03
N GLY A 30 -5.47 -8.49 12.36
CA GLY A 30 -5.18 -9.62 13.24
C GLY A 30 -3.71 -10.01 13.33
N GLY A 31 -2.80 -9.05 13.20
CA GLY A 31 -1.37 -9.27 13.32
C GLY A 31 -0.58 -8.71 12.15
N GLN A 32 0.68 -9.15 12.00
CA GLN A 32 1.57 -8.65 10.96
C GLN A 32 1.32 -9.37 9.64
N LYS A 33 0.18 -9.12 9.03
CA LYS A 33 -0.26 -9.77 7.80
C LYS A 33 -0.34 -8.79 6.62
N LEU A 34 0.61 -7.87 6.54
CA LEU A 34 0.87 -7.06 5.35
C LEU A 34 1.98 -7.76 4.57
N LEU A 35 1.62 -8.39 3.47
CA LEU A 35 2.46 -9.38 2.80
C LEU A 35 2.70 -8.96 1.34
N ASP A 36 3.89 -9.28 0.83
CA ASP A 36 4.18 -9.10 -0.59
C ASP A 36 3.48 -10.18 -1.42
N GLY A 37 3.52 -11.41 -0.93
CA GLY A 37 2.73 -12.50 -1.49
C GLY A 37 2.19 -13.34 -0.35
N ALA A 38 0.88 -13.59 -0.33
CA ALA A 38 0.27 -14.33 0.75
C ALA A 38 0.48 -15.83 0.57
N PRO A 39 1.08 -16.52 1.56
CA PRO A 39 1.14 -17.97 1.54
C PRO A 39 -0.25 -18.59 1.52
N ARG A 40 -0.35 -19.77 0.90
CA ARG A 40 -1.60 -20.53 0.93
C ARG A 40 -2.02 -20.78 2.38
N GLY A 41 -3.28 -20.57 2.68
CA GLY A 41 -3.81 -20.77 4.03
C GLY A 41 -3.65 -19.58 4.96
N THR A 42 -3.20 -18.42 4.46
CA THR A 42 -3.16 -17.20 5.26
C THR A 42 -4.55 -16.87 5.79
N ALA A 43 -4.65 -16.64 7.10
CA ALA A 43 -5.92 -16.34 7.73
C ALA A 43 -6.42 -14.94 7.34
N PHE A 44 -7.70 -14.84 7.02
CA PHE A 44 -8.35 -13.57 6.72
C PHE A 44 -8.65 -12.81 8.03
N PRO A 45 -8.69 -11.47 8.00
CA PRO A 45 -8.33 -10.63 6.87
C PRO A 45 -6.81 -10.45 6.77
N TYR A 46 -6.31 -10.09 5.61
CA TYR A 46 -4.91 -9.73 5.41
C TYR A 46 -4.79 -8.73 4.27
N VAL A 47 -3.63 -8.13 4.13
CA VAL A 47 -3.35 -7.12 3.11
C VAL A 47 -2.12 -7.55 2.31
N THR A 48 -2.19 -7.39 0.99
CA THR A 48 -1.03 -7.66 0.13
C THR A 48 -0.72 -6.44 -0.71
N PHE A 49 0.56 -6.32 -1.11
CA PHE A 49 0.94 -5.37 -2.15
C PHE A 49 0.51 -5.94 -3.50
N GLY A 50 -0.14 -5.10 -4.29
CA GLY A 50 -0.52 -5.42 -5.65
C GLY A 50 0.44 -4.81 -6.66
N PRO A 51 0.00 -4.65 -7.91
CA PRO A 51 0.85 -4.07 -8.95
C PRO A 51 1.35 -2.69 -8.60
N ALA A 52 2.59 -2.42 -9.00
CA ALA A 52 3.18 -1.09 -8.89
C ALA A 52 3.75 -0.71 -10.25
N SER A 53 3.76 0.57 -10.55
CA SER A 53 4.39 1.10 -11.74
C SER A 53 5.18 2.35 -11.40
N GLN A 54 6.16 2.65 -12.22
CA GLN A 54 7.03 3.79 -12.02
C GLN A 54 7.33 4.44 -13.35
N GLY A 55 7.12 5.75 -13.42
CA GLY A 55 7.49 6.56 -14.58
C GLY A 55 8.48 7.64 -14.20
N ASP A 56 9.08 8.26 -15.20
CA ASP A 56 10.00 9.37 -14.98
C ASP A 56 9.24 10.65 -14.70
N TRP A 57 9.71 11.39 -13.69
CA TRP A 57 9.19 12.71 -13.34
C TRP A 57 10.36 13.66 -13.13
N SER A 58 11.36 13.62 -14.01
CA SER A 58 12.52 14.47 -13.91
C SER A 58 12.25 15.82 -14.54
N ASP A 59 12.78 16.89 -13.95
CA ASP A 59 12.65 18.24 -14.44
C ASP A 59 13.99 18.96 -14.25
N GLY A 60 14.63 19.31 -15.36
CA GLY A 60 15.93 19.99 -15.34
C GLY A 60 16.98 19.18 -14.61
N GLU A 61 17.43 19.69 -13.47
CA GLU A 61 18.47 19.05 -12.66
C GLU A 61 17.92 18.08 -11.62
N VAL A 62 16.58 18.03 -11.46
CA VAL A 62 15.94 17.20 -10.45
C VAL A 62 15.54 15.87 -11.09
N THR A 63 16.04 14.78 -10.51
CA THR A 63 15.63 13.44 -10.90
C THR A 63 14.45 13.00 -10.03
N GLY A 64 13.38 12.57 -10.66
CA GLY A 64 12.18 12.16 -9.94
C GLY A 64 11.48 10.99 -10.59
N ALA A 65 10.62 10.36 -9.81
CA ALA A 65 9.78 9.25 -10.25
C ALA A 65 8.32 9.49 -9.85
N ASP A 66 7.43 9.13 -10.74
CA ASP A 66 5.99 9.07 -10.51
C ASP A 66 5.64 7.61 -10.27
N VAL A 67 5.20 7.28 -9.07
CA VAL A 67 4.96 5.90 -8.66
C VAL A 67 3.48 5.69 -8.41
N ALA A 68 2.92 4.65 -9.00
CA ALA A 68 1.59 4.16 -8.68
C ALA A 68 1.73 2.82 -7.97
N LEU A 69 1.03 2.65 -6.85
CA LEU A 69 1.15 1.45 -6.03
C LEU A 69 -0.24 1.04 -5.55
N THR A 70 -0.49 -0.27 -5.53
CA THR A 70 -1.77 -0.82 -5.12
C THR A 70 -1.61 -1.65 -3.85
N LEU A 71 -2.56 -1.50 -2.94
CA LEU A 71 -2.73 -2.38 -1.78
C LEU A 71 -4.06 -3.12 -1.93
N ASN A 72 -4.06 -4.40 -1.66
CA ASN A 72 -5.26 -5.23 -1.68
C ASN A 72 -5.59 -5.72 -0.28
N VAL A 73 -6.84 -5.56 0.11
CA VAL A 73 -7.38 -6.10 1.37
C VAL A 73 -8.20 -7.34 1.03
N TRP A 74 -7.97 -8.43 1.74
CA TRP A 74 -8.69 -9.68 1.54
C TRP A 74 -9.49 -9.99 2.79
N SER A 75 -10.81 -10.06 2.66
CA SER A 75 -11.73 -10.27 3.77
C SER A 75 -12.72 -11.38 3.44
N ARG A 76 -13.06 -12.18 4.43
CA ARG A 76 -14.14 -13.18 4.33
C ARG A 76 -15.21 -12.97 5.39
N ALA A 77 -15.22 -11.81 6.03
CA ALA A 77 -16.34 -11.40 6.86
C ALA A 77 -17.58 -11.23 5.97
N ALA A 78 -18.73 -11.55 6.49
CA ALA A 78 -19.97 -11.38 5.74
C ALA A 78 -20.17 -9.90 5.42
N GLY A 79 -20.29 -9.57 4.12
CA GLY A 79 -20.46 -8.23 3.65
C GLY A 79 -19.13 -7.48 3.47
N LYS A 80 -19.22 -6.18 3.18
CA LYS A 80 -18.09 -5.36 2.76
C LYS A 80 -17.52 -4.46 3.86
N ARG A 81 -18.12 -4.50 5.05
CA ARG A 81 -17.77 -3.57 6.12
C ARG A 81 -16.31 -3.71 6.58
N GLU A 82 -15.86 -4.94 6.77
CA GLU A 82 -14.49 -5.18 7.22
C GLU A 82 -13.47 -4.66 6.19
N ALA A 83 -13.68 -5.00 4.92
CA ALA A 83 -12.77 -4.56 3.87
C ALA A 83 -12.74 -3.02 3.78
N TRP A 84 -13.91 -2.36 3.82
CA TRP A 84 -13.96 -0.90 3.81
C TRP A 84 -13.31 -0.27 5.04
N ALA A 85 -13.45 -0.90 6.21
CA ALA A 85 -12.82 -0.38 7.42
C ALA A 85 -11.30 -0.40 7.32
N ILE A 86 -10.74 -1.49 6.77
CA ILE A 86 -9.29 -1.60 6.60
C ILE A 86 -8.80 -0.64 5.52
N VAL A 87 -9.50 -0.55 4.39
CA VAL A 87 -9.16 0.41 3.32
C VAL A 87 -9.19 1.84 3.87
N GLY A 88 -10.25 2.20 4.61
CA GLY A 88 -10.38 3.54 5.18
C GLY A 88 -9.26 3.87 6.17
N LEU A 89 -8.87 2.89 6.98
CA LEU A 89 -7.77 3.07 7.93
C LEU A 89 -6.44 3.30 7.19
N MET A 90 -6.18 2.53 6.13
CA MET A 90 -4.99 2.74 5.32
C MET A 90 -5.00 4.09 4.62
N MET A 91 -6.16 4.52 4.12
CA MET A 91 -6.29 5.87 3.52
C MET A 91 -5.93 6.95 4.53
N ARG A 92 -6.44 6.85 5.75
CA ARG A 92 -6.15 7.82 6.80
C ARG A 92 -4.68 7.86 7.16
N LEU A 93 -4.04 6.69 7.20
CA LEU A 93 -2.64 6.60 7.60
C LEU A 93 -1.68 7.03 6.49
N LEU A 94 -2.07 6.89 5.24
CA LEU A 94 -1.16 7.08 4.10
C LEU A 94 -1.39 8.37 3.31
N HIS A 95 -2.62 8.85 3.23
CA HIS A 95 -2.90 10.08 2.47
C HIS A 95 -2.17 11.27 3.08
N ASP A 96 -1.37 11.94 2.29
CA ASP A 96 -0.51 13.06 2.71
C ASP A 96 0.48 12.72 3.83
N ALA A 97 0.80 11.44 4.01
CA ALA A 97 1.74 11.03 5.04
C ALA A 97 3.16 11.45 4.69
N THR A 98 3.93 11.76 5.73
CA THR A 98 5.37 12.01 5.62
C THR A 98 6.09 10.71 5.92
N LEU A 99 6.79 10.17 4.93
CA LEU A 99 7.52 8.92 5.06
C LEU A 99 9.00 9.13 4.74
N SER A 100 9.85 8.35 5.38
CA SER A 100 11.29 8.36 5.11
C SER A 100 11.60 7.28 4.06
N LEU A 101 12.19 7.71 2.95
CA LEU A 101 12.59 6.83 1.85
C LEU A 101 14.12 6.69 1.75
N GLY A 102 14.83 6.82 2.87
CA GLY A 102 16.29 6.82 2.86
C GLY A 102 16.84 8.05 2.15
N PRO A 103 17.70 7.88 1.12
CA PRO A 103 18.26 9.04 0.41
C PRO A 103 17.27 9.76 -0.51
N ARG A 104 16.12 9.14 -0.78
CA ARG A 104 15.08 9.76 -1.63
C ARG A 104 14.14 10.60 -0.79
N ARG A 105 13.49 11.56 -1.44
CA ARG A 105 12.52 12.43 -0.80
C ARG A 105 11.12 12.14 -1.35
N LEU A 106 10.19 11.86 -0.47
CA LEU A 106 8.78 11.76 -0.84
C LEU A 106 8.19 13.16 -0.95
N VAL A 107 7.81 13.55 -2.16
CA VAL A 107 7.22 14.86 -2.41
C VAL A 107 5.73 14.85 -2.10
N THR A 108 5.01 13.89 -2.66
CA THR A 108 3.57 13.71 -2.41
C THR A 108 3.25 12.24 -2.30
N LEU A 109 2.23 11.94 -1.50
CA LEU A 109 1.62 10.61 -1.44
C LEU A 109 0.12 10.80 -1.29
N SER A 110 -0.64 10.28 -2.23
CA SER A 110 -2.09 10.46 -2.28
C SER A 110 -2.81 9.14 -2.46
N ALA A 111 -3.90 8.96 -1.71
CA ALA A 111 -4.85 7.89 -1.96
C ALA A 111 -5.79 8.38 -3.07
N VAL A 112 -5.71 7.76 -4.25
CA VAL A 112 -6.39 8.28 -5.45
C VAL A 112 -7.57 7.44 -5.89
N PHE A 113 -7.72 6.23 -5.36
CA PHE A 113 -8.82 5.34 -5.73
C PHE A 113 -9.01 4.27 -4.67
N ALA A 114 -10.25 3.97 -4.34
CA ALA A 114 -10.59 2.89 -3.43
C ALA A 114 -11.86 2.19 -3.91
N GLU A 115 -11.88 0.87 -3.76
CA GLU A 115 -12.99 0.02 -4.19
C GLU A 115 -13.05 -1.21 -3.31
N VAL A 116 -14.25 -1.72 -3.06
CA VAL A 116 -14.43 -3.04 -2.47
C VAL A 116 -15.40 -3.82 -3.34
N ARG A 117 -15.00 -5.02 -3.75
CA ARG A 117 -15.84 -5.87 -4.59
C ARG A 117 -15.72 -7.33 -4.17
N ARG A 118 -16.77 -8.11 -4.48
CA ARG A 118 -16.75 -9.53 -4.23
C ARG A 118 -15.98 -10.25 -5.31
N GLU A 119 -15.13 -11.19 -4.89
CA GLU A 119 -14.39 -12.03 -5.81
C GLU A 119 -15.31 -13.11 -6.41
N ALA A 120 -14.79 -13.80 -7.44
CA ALA A 120 -15.55 -14.80 -8.17
C ALA A 120 -15.96 -16.01 -7.32
N ASP A 121 -15.27 -16.25 -6.18
CA ASP A 121 -15.62 -17.34 -5.26
C ASP A 121 -16.91 -17.08 -4.49
N GLY A 122 -17.45 -15.86 -4.55
CA GLY A 122 -18.71 -15.51 -3.90
C GLY A 122 -18.63 -15.30 -2.40
N VAL A 123 -17.46 -15.49 -1.79
CA VAL A 123 -17.29 -15.37 -0.33
C VAL A 123 -16.19 -14.40 0.07
N THR A 124 -15.24 -14.11 -0.80
CA THR A 124 -14.12 -13.18 -0.52
C THR A 124 -14.46 -11.79 -1.02
N GLU A 125 -14.32 -10.80 -0.15
CA GLU A 125 -14.38 -9.38 -0.52
C GLU A 125 -12.97 -8.88 -0.69
N ARG A 126 -12.70 -8.20 -1.79
CA ARG A 126 -11.41 -7.60 -2.07
C ARG A 126 -11.52 -6.10 -2.04
N GLY A 127 -10.79 -5.48 -1.13
CA GLY A 127 -10.60 -4.04 -1.11
C GLY A 127 -9.37 -3.66 -1.90
N VAL A 128 -9.46 -2.62 -2.70
CA VAL A 128 -8.35 -2.10 -3.49
C VAL A 128 -8.12 -0.66 -3.10
N LEU A 129 -6.89 -0.33 -2.76
CA LEU A 129 -6.47 1.05 -2.53
C LEU A 129 -5.32 1.38 -3.47
N ARG A 130 -5.51 2.39 -4.30
CA ARG A 130 -4.44 2.88 -5.18
C ARG A 130 -3.85 4.16 -4.64
N LEU A 131 -2.54 4.20 -4.64
CA LEU A 131 -1.75 5.33 -4.18
C LEU A 131 -0.95 5.89 -5.36
N SER A 132 -0.79 7.20 -5.35
CA SER A 132 0.07 7.90 -6.31
C SER A 132 1.08 8.70 -5.52
N ALA A 133 2.33 8.66 -5.93
CA ALA A 133 3.41 9.34 -5.23
C ALA A 133 4.37 9.99 -6.21
N LEU A 134 4.90 11.14 -5.81
CA LEU A 134 6.03 11.78 -6.48
C LEU A 134 7.23 11.69 -5.57
N VAL A 135 8.33 11.18 -6.11
CA VAL A 135 9.55 10.89 -5.34
C VAL A 135 10.73 11.54 -6.06
N GLU A 136 11.57 12.26 -5.31
CA GLU A 136 12.83 12.82 -5.79
C GLU A 136 14.01 11.98 -5.34
N GLY A 137 15.04 11.97 -6.13
CA GLY A 137 16.29 11.28 -5.82
C GLY A 137 16.61 10.07 -6.69
#